data_75e54dac8c608fe0eafc33295b251116
#
_entry.id   75e54dac8c608fe0eafc33295b251116
#
_cell.length_a   1.000
_cell.length_b   1.000
_cell.length_c   1.000
_cell.angle_alpha   90.00
_cell.angle_beta   90.00
_cell.angle_gamma   90.00
#
_symmetry.space_group_name_H-M   'P 1'
#
loop_
_entity.id
_entity.type
_entity.pdbx_description
1 polymer ?
#
loop_
_entity_poly.entity_id
_entity_poly.type
_entity_poly.pdbx_seq_one_letter_code
_entity_poly.pdbx_strand_id
1 'polypeptide(L)'
;ISYSNFGSNRAQAPRAVHEAVEVLQQRYPDLCIDGEMQVNYALNRQIRDRNYPFSRLYGKDVNTLIFPNLNASSAAYRMMLEMGLCEVIGPIQIGLNKPVHFISVEAKVRDIVNLAIIATMDAAVSGKAPLADK
;
A
#
# COMPACT_ATOMS: atom_id res chain seq x y z
N ILE A 1 -0.52 0.21 8.02
CA ILE A 1 -0.90 1.45 8.69
C ILE A 1 -1.93 1.15 9.77
N SER A 2 -1.81 1.84 10.91
CA SER A 2 -2.71 1.74 12.07
C SER A 2 -2.79 3.09 12.79
N TYR A 3 -3.66 3.20 13.77
CA TYR A 3 -3.65 4.30 14.76
C TYR A 3 -2.69 4.02 15.94
N SER A 4 -2.08 2.85 15.98
CA SER A 4 -1.09 2.39 16.96
C SER A 4 0.31 2.39 16.35
N ASN A 5 1.35 2.38 17.19
CA ASN A 5 2.74 2.24 16.78
C ASN A 5 3.37 1.10 17.55
N PHE A 6 3.81 0.03 16.87
CA PHE A 6 4.61 -1.06 17.43
C PHE A 6 4.08 -1.61 18.77
N GLY A 7 2.78 -1.93 18.82
CA GLY A 7 2.13 -2.50 20.01
C GLY A 7 1.74 -1.48 21.09
N SER A 8 1.77 -0.18 20.79
CA SER A 8 1.35 0.86 21.76
C SER A 8 -0.14 0.76 22.14
N ASN A 9 -0.97 0.12 21.30
CA ASN A 9 -2.35 -0.18 21.58
C ASN A 9 -2.63 -1.67 21.35
N ARG A 10 -3.25 -2.33 22.34
CA ARG A 10 -3.52 -3.79 22.33
C ARG A 10 -4.92 -4.18 21.83
N ALA A 11 -5.69 -3.24 21.28
CA ALA A 11 -6.98 -3.55 20.69
C ALA A 11 -6.83 -4.50 19.48
N GLN A 12 -7.92 -5.18 19.13
CA GLN A 12 -7.92 -6.22 18.08
C GLN A 12 -7.42 -5.70 16.72
N ALA A 13 -7.83 -4.50 16.31
CA ALA A 13 -7.48 -3.97 14.99
C ALA A 13 -5.98 -3.69 14.82
N PRO A 14 -5.27 -2.96 15.72
CA PRO A 14 -3.82 -2.81 15.63
C PRO A 14 -3.06 -4.13 15.73
N ARG A 15 -3.53 -5.02 16.61
CA ARG A 15 -2.92 -6.33 16.82
C ARG A 15 -2.95 -7.19 15.56
N ALA A 16 -4.05 -7.20 14.82
CA ALA A 16 -4.15 -7.92 13.54
C ALA A 16 -3.14 -7.40 12.49
N VAL A 17 -2.91 -6.08 12.46
CA VAL A 17 -1.90 -5.50 11.57
C VAL A 17 -0.49 -5.88 12.01
N HIS A 18 -0.21 -5.87 13.31
CA HIS A 18 1.06 -6.30 13.87
C HIS A 18 1.38 -7.76 13.53
N GLU A 19 0.45 -8.67 13.80
CA GLU A 19 0.57 -10.08 13.47
C GLU A 19 0.79 -10.32 11.97
N ALA A 20 0.12 -9.55 11.11
CA ALA A 20 0.32 -9.62 9.66
C ALA A 20 1.75 -9.22 9.25
N VAL A 21 2.32 -8.20 9.89
CA VAL A 21 3.71 -7.78 9.65
C VAL A 21 4.68 -8.88 10.09
N GLU A 22 4.48 -9.50 11.27
CA GLU A 22 5.31 -10.61 11.74
C GLU A 22 5.31 -11.79 10.76
N VAL A 23 4.12 -12.19 10.28
CA VAL A 23 3.97 -13.27 9.29
C VAL A 23 4.71 -12.95 7.99
N LEU A 24 4.61 -11.71 7.51
CA LEU A 24 5.31 -11.29 6.29
C LEU A 24 6.83 -11.25 6.47
N GLN A 25 7.31 -10.79 7.60
CA GLN A 25 8.74 -10.78 7.93
C GLN A 25 9.33 -12.18 8.04
N GLN A 26 8.56 -13.15 8.52
CA GLN A 26 8.97 -14.56 8.58
C GLN A 26 8.96 -15.23 7.20
N ARG A 27 7.91 -14.99 6.40
CA ARG A 27 7.76 -15.62 5.08
C ARG A 27 8.65 -14.99 4.00
N TYR A 28 8.90 -13.69 4.11
CA TYR A 28 9.63 -12.90 3.12
C TYR A 28 10.68 -12.03 3.82
N PRO A 29 11.76 -12.62 4.34
CA PRO A 29 12.77 -11.91 5.13
C PRO A 29 13.46 -10.76 4.39
N ASP A 30 13.54 -10.85 3.06
CA ASP A 30 14.13 -9.82 2.21
C ASP A 30 13.18 -8.65 1.92
N LEU A 31 11.89 -8.81 2.23
CA LEU A 31 10.92 -7.74 2.07
C LEU A 31 11.10 -6.69 3.17
N CYS A 32 11.41 -5.47 2.75
CA CYS A 32 11.54 -4.35 3.67
C CYS A 32 10.15 -3.83 4.08
N ILE A 33 9.53 -4.48 5.07
CA ILE A 33 8.22 -4.13 5.61
C ILE A 33 8.30 -4.00 7.12
N ASP A 34 7.53 -3.06 7.69
CA ASP A 34 7.45 -2.84 9.12
C ASP A 34 6.11 -2.18 9.54
N GLY A 35 5.79 -2.21 10.81
CA GLY A 35 4.57 -1.70 11.43
C GLY A 35 4.14 -2.60 12.58
N GLU A 36 2.94 -2.42 13.11
CA GLU A 36 2.00 -1.35 12.73
C GLU A 36 2.51 0.03 13.14
N MET A 37 2.20 1.04 12.33
CA MET A 37 2.54 2.43 12.68
C MET A 37 1.52 3.44 12.10
N GLN A 38 1.47 4.61 12.70
CA GLN A 38 0.68 5.72 12.21
C GLN A 38 1.29 6.32 10.93
N VAL A 39 0.44 6.91 10.09
CA VAL A 39 0.84 7.46 8.78
C VAL A 39 1.97 8.50 8.89
N ASN A 40 1.95 9.35 9.93
CA ASN A 40 2.99 10.35 10.15
C ASN A 40 4.37 9.73 10.40
N TYR A 41 4.44 8.59 11.12
CA TYR A 41 5.70 7.86 11.29
C TYR A 41 6.11 7.10 10.04
N ALA A 42 5.16 6.60 9.26
CA ALA A 42 5.47 5.96 7.99
C ALA A 42 6.09 6.97 6.99
N LEU A 43 5.50 8.15 6.85
CA LEU A 43 5.89 9.14 5.84
C LEU A 43 7.02 10.08 6.29
N ASN A 44 7.19 10.31 7.59
CA ASN A 44 8.25 11.17 8.09
C ASN A 44 9.39 10.34 8.69
N ARG A 45 10.43 10.13 7.88
CA ARG A 45 11.63 9.37 8.27
C ARG A 45 12.29 9.92 9.53
N GLN A 46 12.41 11.24 9.66
CA GLN A 46 13.13 11.85 10.79
C GLN A 46 12.46 11.55 12.13
N ILE A 47 11.13 11.70 12.22
CA ILE A 47 10.42 11.40 13.46
C ILE A 47 10.36 9.89 13.73
N ARG A 48 10.25 9.05 12.69
CA ARG A 48 10.28 7.60 12.85
C ARG A 48 11.63 7.14 13.38
N ASP A 49 12.73 7.51 12.72
CA ASP A 49 14.07 7.07 13.06
C ASP A 49 14.50 7.52 14.48
N ARG A 50 14.05 8.73 14.88
CA ARG A 50 14.29 9.22 16.24
C ARG A 50 13.52 8.47 17.31
N ASN A 51 12.23 8.14 17.06
CA ASN A 51 11.37 7.54 18.07
C ASN A 51 11.40 6.01 18.05
N TYR A 52 11.69 5.41 16.89
CA TYR A 52 11.70 3.95 16.66
C TYR A 52 12.98 3.51 15.93
N PRO A 53 14.17 3.68 16.54
CA PRO A 53 15.44 3.36 15.89
C PRO A 53 15.61 1.87 15.59
N PHE A 54 14.80 1.02 16.20
CA PHE A 54 14.75 -0.43 15.96
C PHE A 54 13.98 -0.82 14.69
N SER A 55 13.26 0.12 14.08
CA SER A 55 12.44 -0.16 12.88
C SER A 55 13.30 -0.68 11.72
N ARG A 56 12.81 -1.67 11.01
CA ARG A 56 13.42 -2.17 9.76
C ARG A 56 13.48 -1.12 8.65
N LEU A 57 12.70 -0.05 8.80
CA LEU A 57 12.66 1.09 7.89
C LEU A 57 13.64 2.21 8.31
N TYR A 58 14.47 2.00 9.35
CA TYR A 58 15.46 2.99 9.79
C TYR A 58 16.33 3.45 8.61
N GLY A 59 16.47 4.75 8.42
CA GLY A 59 17.22 5.36 7.33
C GLY A 59 16.62 5.24 5.94
N LYS A 60 15.42 4.65 5.79
CA LYS A 60 14.76 4.40 4.50
C LYS A 60 13.51 5.24 4.33
N ASP A 61 13.20 5.61 3.10
CA ASP A 61 11.93 6.23 2.76
C ASP A 61 10.89 5.17 2.43
N VAL A 62 9.63 5.42 2.83
CA VAL A 62 8.52 4.53 2.55
C VAL A 62 7.91 4.89 1.19
N ASN A 63 7.73 3.89 0.34
CA ASN A 63 7.12 4.03 -0.98
C ASN A 63 5.74 3.34 -1.10
N THR A 64 5.36 2.57 -0.09
CA THR A 64 4.11 1.81 -0.12
C THR A 64 3.45 1.83 1.26
N LEU A 65 2.16 2.17 1.31
CA LEU A 65 1.34 2.15 2.52
C LEU A 65 0.26 1.09 2.39
N ILE A 66 0.21 0.15 3.34
CA ILE A 66 -0.85 -0.86 3.42
C ILE A 66 -1.84 -0.44 4.50
N PHE A 67 -3.07 -0.24 4.12
CA PHE A 67 -4.16 0.13 5.03
C PHE A 67 -4.88 -1.11 5.56
N PRO A 68 -5.41 -1.06 6.80
CA PRO A 68 -6.01 -2.22 7.46
C PRO A 68 -7.34 -2.65 6.84
N ASN A 69 -8.00 -1.76 6.13
CA ASN A 69 -9.30 -2.02 5.50
C ASN A 69 -9.60 -0.98 4.41
N LEU A 70 -10.64 -1.28 3.61
CA LEU A 70 -11.06 -0.46 2.48
C LEU A 70 -11.56 0.94 2.92
N ASN A 71 -12.22 1.05 4.06
CA ASN A 71 -12.72 2.35 4.52
C ASN A 71 -11.59 3.33 4.78
N ALA A 72 -10.53 2.88 5.46
CA ALA A 72 -9.37 3.71 5.75
C ALA A 72 -8.62 4.11 4.47
N SER A 73 -8.39 3.17 3.56
CA SER A 73 -7.70 3.46 2.30
C SER A 73 -8.52 4.36 1.38
N SER A 74 -9.83 4.12 1.26
CA SER A 74 -10.72 4.92 0.42
C SER A 74 -10.83 6.36 0.94
N ALA A 75 -10.95 6.55 2.25
CA ALA A 75 -11.00 7.89 2.85
C ALA A 75 -9.69 8.65 2.61
N ALA A 76 -8.53 8.01 2.86
CA ALA A 76 -7.23 8.61 2.63
C ALA A 76 -7.02 8.98 1.16
N TYR A 77 -7.32 8.06 0.24
CA TYR A 77 -7.23 8.28 -1.20
C TYR A 77 -8.05 9.49 -1.67
N ARG A 78 -9.34 9.53 -1.31
CA ARG A 78 -10.25 10.61 -1.72
C ARG A 78 -9.85 11.95 -1.11
N MET A 79 -9.41 11.96 0.14
CA MET A 79 -8.95 13.17 0.79
C MET A 79 -7.70 13.74 0.10
N MET A 80 -6.72 12.91 -0.25
CA MET A 80 -5.53 13.33 -0.98
C MET A 80 -5.87 13.89 -2.37
N LEU A 81 -6.83 13.27 -3.05
CA LEU A 81 -7.31 13.71 -4.36
C LEU A 81 -7.97 15.10 -4.29
N GLU A 82 -8.92 15.28 -3.37
CA GLU A 82 -9.67 16.54 -3.21
C GLU A 82 -8.79 17.70 -2.70
N MET A 83 -7.79 17.40 -1.86
CA MET A 83 -6.83 18.40 -1.40
C MET A 83 -5.81 18.80 -2.47
N GLY A 84 -5.77 18.12 -3.60
CA GLY A 84 -4.86 18.44 -4.70
C GLY A 84 -3.38 18.28 -4.36
N LEU A 85 -3.05 17.45 -3.36
CA LEU A 85 -1.67 17.28 -2.87
C LEU A 85 -0.81 16.43 -3.81
N CYS A 86 -1.42 15.65 -4.68
CA CYS A 86 -0.74 14.76 -5.60
C CYS A 86 -1.60 14.44 -6.83
N GLU A 87 -0.94 13.98 -7.88
CA GLU A 87 -1.63 13.31 -8.98
C GLU A 87 -1.89 11.85 -8.59
N VAL A 88 -3.08 11.38 -8.94
CA VAL A 88 -3.53 10.04 -8.57
C VAL A 88 -3.81 9.24 -9.83
N ILE A 89 -3.34 8.00 -9.86
CA ILE A 89 -3.66 7.00 -10.89
C ILE A 89 -4.32 5.82 -10.18
N GLY A 90 -5.49 5.44 -10.63
CA GLY A 90 -6.21 4.30 -10.03
C GLY A 90 -7.70 4.56 -9.84
N PRO A 91 -8.41 3.59 -9.23
CA PRO A 91 -7.92 2.36 -8.60
C PRO A 91 -7.35 1.35 -9.61
N ILE A 92 -6.28 0.66 -9.23
CA ILE A 92 -5.68 -0.41 -10.02
C ILE A 92 -6.06 -1.74 -9.38
N GLN A 93 -6.76 -2.59 -10.14
CA GLN A 93 -7.12 -3.93 -9.67
C GLN A 93 -5.96 -4.88 -9.89
N ILE A 94 -5.56 -5.60 -8.84
CA ILE A 94 -4.50 -6.62 -8.89
C ILE A 94 -5.04 -7.98 -8.43
N GLY A 95 -4.31 -9.06 -8.73
CA GLY A 95 -4.65 -10.41 -8.28
C GLY A 95 -5.64 -11.15 -9.17
N LEU A 96 -5.90 -10.69 -10.38
CA LEU A 96 -6.69 -11.38 -11.39
C LEU A 96 -5.78 -12.09 -12.41
N ASN A 97 -6.28 -13.17 -13.02
CA ASN A 97 -5.54 -13.92 -14.04
C ASN A 97 -5.29 -13.13 -15.33
N LYS A 98 -6.08 -12.09 -15.56
CA LYS A 98 -5.91 -11.14 -16.67
C LYS A 98 -6.14 -9.72 -16.17
N PRO A 99 -5.49 -8.72 -16.77
CA PRO A 99 -5.68 -7.33 -16.36
C PRO A 99 -7.12 -6.88 -16.62
N VAL A 100 -7.78 -6.46 -15.55
CA VAL A 100 -9.11 -5.85 -15.57
C VAL A 100 -9.08 -4.69 -14.59
N HIS A 101 -9.42 -3.50 -15.07
CA HIS A 101 -9.47 -2.31 -14.24
C HIS A 101 -10.86 -1.67 -14.31
N PHE A 102 -11.24 -1.03 -13.22
CA PHE A 102 -12.50 -0.31 -13.10
C PHE A 102 -12.24 1.18 -13.19
N ILE A 103 -13.10 1.89 -13.88
CA ILE A 103 -13.01 3.34 -14.00
C ILE A 103 -14.33 3.97 -13.58
N SER A 104 -14.24 5.16 -12.95
CA SER A 104 -15.43 5.93 -12.60
C SER A 104 -16.10 6.49 -13.85
N VAL A 105 -17.43 6.67 -13.80
CA VAL A 105 -18.20 7.35 -14.86
C VAL A 105 -17.74 8.81 -15.02
N GLU A 106 -17.18 9.38 -13.95
CA GLU A 106 -16.69 10.76 -13.91
C GLU A 106 -15.20 10.90 -14.29
N ALA A 107 -14.58 9.79 -14.75
CA ALA A 107 -13.17 9.77 -15.08
C ALA A 107 -12.84 10.69 -16.25
N LYS A 108 -11.71 11.37 -16.13
CA LYS A 108 -11.17 12.22 -17.19
C LYS A 108 -10.48 11.36 -18.25
N VAL A 109 -10.33 11.90 -19.45
CA VAL A 109 -9.62 11.22 -20.57
C VAL A 109 -8.23 10.73 -20.13
N ARG A 110 -7.51 11.51 -19.31
CA ARG A 110 -6.20 11.13 -18.79
C ARG A 110 -6.25 9.85 -17.94
N ASP A 111 -7.29 9.69 -17.14
CA ASP A 111 -7.44 8.51 -16.27
C ASP A 111 -7.69 7.26 -17.12
N ILE A 112 -8.48 7.38 -18.18
CA ILE A 112 -8.73 6.30 -19.14
C ILE A 112 -7.43 5.89 -19.84
N VAL A 113 -6.66 6.85 -20.32
CA VAL A 113 -5.38 6.61 -20.99
C VAL A 113 -4.38 5.94 -20.03
N ASN A 114 -4.24 6.45 -18.81
CA ASN A 114 -3.34 5.88 -17.82
C ASN A 114 -3.70 4.43 -17.49
N LEU A 115 -4.97 4.12 -17.25
CA LEU A 115 -5.40 2.75 -16.96
C LEU A 115 -5.25 1.81 -18.17
N ALA A 116 -5.46 2.30 -19.39
CA ALA A 116 -5.21 1.51 -20.60
C ALA A 116 -3.73 1.15 -20.76
N ILE A 117 -2.83 2.10 -20.48
CA ILE A 117 -1.37 1.85 -20.48
C ILE A 117 -1.01 0.81 -19.42
N ILE A 118 -1.51 0.96 -18.20
CA ILE A 118 -1.25 0.00 -17.11
C ILE A 118 -1.77 -1.39 -17.47
N ALA A 119 -2.99 -1.50 -17.99
CA ALA A 119 -3.56 -2.78 -18.42
C ALA A 119 -2.71 -3.46 -19.50
N THR A 120 -2.19 -2.68 -20.45
CA THR A 120 -1.32 -3.19 -21.53
C THR A 120 0.02 -3.68 -20.98
N MET A 121 0.62 -2.92 -20.05
CA MET A 121 1.88 -3.32 -19.38
C MET A 121 1.68 -4.57 -18.53
N ASP A 122 0.61 -4.65 -17.75
CA ASP A 122 0.28 -5.80 -16.93
C ASP A 122 0.04 -7.06 -17.79
N ALA A 123 -0.68 -6.95 -18.90
CA ALA A 123 -0.86 -8.04 -19.86
C ALA A 123 0.48 -8.52 -20.43
N ALA A 124 1.40 -7.61 -20.74
CA ALA A 124 2.71 -7.95 -21.29
C ALA A 124 3.62 -8.67 -20.26
N VAL A 125 3.50 -8.30 -18.97
CA VAL A 125 4.25 -8.93 -17.88
C VAL A 125 3.63 -10.28 -17.52
N SER A 126 2.32 -10.34 -17.37
CA SER A 126 1.60 -11.57 -17.01
C SER A 126 1.71 -12.66 -18.09
N GLY A 127 1.79 -12.27 -19.36
CA GLY A 127 2.00 -13.21 -20.46
C GLY A 127 3.41 -13.84 -20.50
N LYS A 128 4.36 -13.31 -19.73
CA LYS A 128 5.74 -13.83 -19.63
C LYS A 128 6.01 -14.62 -18.35
N ALA A 129 5.16 -14.52 -17.34
CA ALA A 129 5.31 -15.28 -16.10
C ALA A 129 4.75 -16.70 -16.32
N PRO A 130 5.51 -17.79 -16.05
CA PRO A 130 4.92 -19.11 -15.97
C PRO A 130 3.88 -19.11 -14.86
N LEU A 131 2.70 -19.64 -15.15
CA LEU A 131 1.67 -19.90 -14.14
C LEU A 131 2.33 -20.74 -13.04
N ALA A 132 2.52 -20.15 -11.85
CA ALA A 132 2.97 -20.93 -10.71
C ALA A 132 1.86 -21.96 -10.43
N ASP A 133 2.20 -23.23 -10.59
CA ASP A 133 1.33 -24.34 -10.25
C ASP A 133 0.83 -24.16 -8.81
N LYS A 134 -0.48 -24.30 -8.65
CA LYS A 134 -1.20 -24.16 -7.37
C LYS A 134 -0.86 -25.28 -6.43
#